data_9fe25ef0f1f873aa7b2800263221b043
#
_entry.id   9fe25ef0f1f873aa7b2800263221b043
#
_cell.length_a   1.000
_cell.length_b   1.000
_cell.length_c   1.000
_cell.angle_alpha   90.00
_cell.angle_beta   90.00
_cell.angle_gamma   90.00
#
_symmetry.space_group_name_H-M   'P 1'
#
loop_
_entity.id
_entity.type
_entity.pdbx_description
1 polymer ?
#
loop_
_entity_poly.entity_id
_entity_poly.type
_entity_poly.pdbx_seq_one_letter_code
_entity_poly.pdbx_strand_id
1 'polypeptide(L)'
;MTEKKKGIEAQSFIHKTAVLGEDVYVGAFTYISENATIGDGVQLAPQVFIGKNVKIGKNSKIDSGAKIYDGCIIGENCVVHSNTVVGGDGFGFQPTPNGYDKIPQLGNVIIENNVEIGSNCSIDRATIGSTIIGEGTKIDNLIQIAHNVKIGKNNVIAAQAGIAGSTTIGNWNMIGGQVGIVGHINIGNQVKIQAQSGVNKNVKDGEALYGAPAIDAGDYRRNYVHFRNLTEIVKRINQLENNSKDKTNE
;
A
#
# COMPACT_ATOMS: atom_id res chain seq x y z
N MET A 1 13.43 -9.53 23.19
CA MET A 1 12.92 -10.50 22.18
C MET A 1 11.89 -11.35 22.89
N THR A 2 10.64 -11.33 22.43
CA THR A 2 9.60 -12.22 22.96
C THR A 2 9.95 -13.67 22.60
N GLU A 3 9.84 -14.56 23.55
CA GLU A 3 10.09 -15.99 23.37
C GLU A 3 9.19 -16.55 22.26
N LYS A 4 9.78 -17.28 21.29
CA LYS A 4 9.00 -17.90 20.22
C LYS A 4 8.16 -19.04 20.80
N LYS A 5 6.85 -18.96 20.63
CA LYS A 5 5.94 -20.05 20.98
C LYS A 5 6.06 -21.19 19.98
N LYS A 6 5.68 -22.39 20.38
CA LYS A 6 5.63 -23.58 19.52
C LYS A 6 4.36 -24.37 19.82
N GLY A 7 3.88 -25.10 18.80
CA GLY A 7 2.75 -26.01 18.93
C GLY A 7 1.43 -25.38 18.47
N ILE A 8 0.40 -26.18 18.53
CA ILE A 8 -0.95 -25.84 18.05
C ILE A 8 -1.86 -25.70 19.26
N GLU A 9 -2.43 -24.52 19.45
CA GLU A 9 -3.40 -24.28 20.52
C GLU A 9 -4.75 -24.96 20.21
N ALA A 10 -5.47 -25.38 21.24
CA ALA A 10 -6.81 -25.89 21.12
C ALA A 10 -7.73 -24.88 20.38
N GLN A 11 -8.81 -25.37 19.76
CA GLN A 11 -9.79 -24.57 19.02
C GLN A 11 -9.25 -23.92 17.72
N SER A 12 -8.04 -24.25 17.26
CA SER A 12 -7.60 -23.94 15.90
C SER A 12 -8.12 -24.99 14.91
N PHE A 13 -8.35 -24.59 13.66
CA PHE A 13 -8.70 -25.50 12.58
C PHE A 13 -7.57 -25.54 11.54
N ILE A 14 -7.11 -26.75 11.23
CA ILE A 14 -6.10 -26.98 10.21
C ILE A 14 -6.65 -28.03 9.24
N HIS A 15 -6.81 -27.64 7.98
CA HIS A 15 -7.29 -28.57 6.96
C HIS A 15 -6.27 -29.71 6.76
N LYS A 16 -6.76 -30.93 6.54
CA LYS A 16 -5.95 -32.15 6.42
C LYS A 16 -4.88 -32.13 5.31
N THR A 17 -5.06 -31.28 4.29
CA THR A 17 -4.11 -31.11 3.18
C THR A 17 -3.13 -29.94 3.40
N ALA A 18 -3.27 -29.20 4.50
CA ALA A 18 -2.32 -28.16 4.84
C ALA A 18 -1.01 -28.80 5.34
N VAL A 19 0.11 -28.16 4.98
CA VAL A 19 1.45 -28.61 5.37
C VAL A 19 2.07 -27.57 6.30
N LEU A 20 2.46 -28.03 7.50
CA LEU A 20 3.16 -27.21 8.48
C LEU A 20 4.62 -27.69 8.59
N GLY A 21 5.53 -26.74 8.61
CA GLY A 21 6.95 -26.98 8.87
C GLY A 21 7.25 -27.26 10.34
N GLU A 22 8.53 -27.31 10.67
CA GLU A 22 9.01 -27.51 12.03
C GLU A 22 8.84 -26.25 12.89
N ASP A 23 8.65 -26.42 14.20
CA ASP A 23 8.59 -25.32 15.18
C ASP A 23 7.53 -24.24 14.92
N VAL A 24 6.46 -24.56 14.19
CA VAL A 24 5.34 -23.65 13.92
C VAL A 24 4.50 -23.44 15.18
N TYR A 25 4.04 -22.22 15.41
CA TYR A 25 3.02 -21.90 16.39
C TYR A 25 1.70 -21.54 15.69
N VAL A 26 0.60 -22.13 16.14
CA VAL A 26 -0.76 -21.84 15.69
C VAL A 26 -1.62 -21.49 16.90
N GLY A 27 -2.00 -20.22 17.00
CA GLY A 27 -2.82 -19.69 18.11
C GLY A 27 -4.29 -20.09 17.97
N ALA A 28 -5.02 -20.02 19.08
CA ALA A 28 -6.44 -20.39 19.14
C ALA A 28 -7.31 -19.65 18.13
N PHE A 29 -8.35 -20.31 17.63
CA PHE A 29 -9.28 -19.80 16.61
C PHE A 29 -8.64 -19.42 15.27
N THR A 30 -7.40 -19.82 15.04
CA THR A 30 -6.76 -19.71 13.72
C THR A 30 -7.34 -20.75 12.78
N TYR A 31 -7.65 -20.34 11.56
CA TYR A 31 -8.17 -21.20 10.50
C TYR A 31 -7.17 -21.32 9.35
N ILE A 32 -6.72 -22.53 9.05
CA ILE A 32 -5.79 -22.84 7.95
C ILE A 32 -6.51 -23.71 6.93
N SER A 33 -6.68 -23.18 5.72
CA SER A 33 -7.44 -23.81 4.62
C SER A 33 -6.63 -24.87 3.86
N GLU A 34 -7.27 -25.42 2.83
CA GLU A 34 -6.76 -26.48 1.97
C GLU A 34 -5.45 -26.08 1.28
N ASN A 35 -4.49 -27.01 1.25
CA ASN A 35 -3.21 -26.88 0.54
C ASN A 35 -2.36 -25.67 0.96
N ALA A 36 -2.66 -25.04 2.09
CA ALA A 36 -1.80 -24.01 2.65
C ALA A 36 -0.46 -24.62 3.06
N THR A 37 0.63 -23.91 2.82
CA THR A 37 1.99 -24.33 3.20
C THR A 37 2.59 -23.29 4.15
N ILE A 38 2.90 -23.72 5.37
CA ILE A 38 3.43 -22.90 6.44
C ILE A 38 4.87 -23.34 6.68
N GLY A 39 5.84 -22.46 6.49
CA GLY A 39 7.26 -22.75 6.65
C GLY A 39 7.69 -22.87 8.10
N ASP A 40 8.92 -23.34 8.31
CA ASP A 40 9.50 -23.58 9.64
C ASP A 40 9.54 -22.29 10.48
N GLY A 41 9.26 -22.41 11.77
CA GLY A 41 9.35 -21.32 12.74
C GLY A 41 8.31 -20.20 12.55
N VAL A 42 7.31 -20.36 11.69
CA VAL A 42 6.23 -19.40 11.50
C VAL A 42 5.39 -19.28 12.76
N GLN A 43 5.02 -18.04 13.08
CA GLN A 43 4.20 -17.71 14.24
C GLN A 43 2.85 -17.16 13.78
N LEU A 44 1.80 -17.95 13.88
CA LEU A 44 0.41 -17.54 13.63
C LEU A 44 -0.25 -17.22 14.96
N ALA A 45 -0.51 -15.95 15.22
CA ALA A 45 -1.19 -15.52 16.44
C ALA A 45 -2.68 -15.97 16.43
N PRO A 46 -3.42 -15.87 17.53
CA PRO A 46 -4.84 -16.23 17.55
C PRO A 46 -5.69 -15.48 16.53
N GLN A 47 -6.77 -16.14 16.02
CA GLN A 47 -7.75 -15.56 15.09
C GLN A 47 -7.19 -15.17 13.71
N VAL A 48 -6.10 -15.79 13.27
CA VAL A 48 -5.56 -15.62 11.92
C VAL A 48 -6.35 -16.47 10.94
N PHE A 49 -6.63 -15.95 9.74
CA PHE A 49 -7.20 -16.70 8.64
C PHE A 49 -6.16 -16.88 7.52
N ILE A 50 -5.95 -18.14 7.15
CA ILE A 50 -5.08 -18.53 6.04
C ILE A 50 -5.92 -19.25 4.98
N GLY A 51 -6.04 -18.62 3.81
CA GLY A 51 -6.82 -19.11 2.69
C GLY A 51 -6.19 -20.30 1.96
N LYS A 52 -6.90 -20.80 0.94
CA LYS A 52 -6.47 -21.94 0.13
C LYS A 52 -5.20 -21.63 -0.65
N ASN A 53 -4.30 -22.60 -0.77
CA ASN A 53 -3.05 -22.49 -1.53
C ASN A 53 -2.13 -21.35 -1.09
N VAL A 54 -2.33 -20.77 0.09
CA VAL A 54 -1.43 -19.74 0.65
C VAL A 54 -0.09 -20.37 0.99
N LYS A 55 0.98 -19.62 0.73
CA LYS A 55 2.33 -20.03 1.15
C LYS A 55 2.91 -18.96 2.07
N ILE A 56 3.43 -19.38 3.22
CA ILE A 56 4.12 -18.51 4.19
C ILE A 56 5.53 -19.04 4.40
N GLY A 57 6.51 -18.20 4.10
CA GLY A 57 7.94 -18.51 4.24
C GLY A 57 8.40 -18.55 5.70
N LYS A 58 9.57 -19.14 5.90
CA LYS A 58 10.17 -19.41 7.22
C LYS A 58 10.24 -18.17 8.11
N ASN A 59 10.09 -18.40 9.42
CA ASN A 59 10.23 -17.38 10.46
C ASN A 59 9.32 -16.17 10.33
N SER A 60 8.31 -16.19 9.46
CA SER A 60 7.36 -15.10 9.34
C SER A 60 6.35 -15.11 10.49
N LYS A 61 5.87 -13.92 10.84
CA LYS A 61 4.95 -13.69 11.95
C LYS A 61 3.66 -13.05 11.42
N ILE A 62 2.53 -13.65 11.71
CA ILE A 62 1.20 -13.15 11.36
C ILE A 62 0.45 -12.88 12.66
N ASP A 63 0.19 -11.62 12.94
CA ASP A 63 -0.44 -11.19 14.19
C ASP A 63 -1.96 -11.38 14.18
N SER A 64 -2.56 -11.28 15.37
CA SER A 64 -3.96 -11.61 15.61
C SER A 64 -4.93 -10.88 14.69
N GLY A 65 -5.92 -11.59 14.17
CA GLY A 65 -6.96 -11.05 13.30
C GLY A 65 -6.54 -10.79 11.87
N ALA A 66 -5.27 -10.96 11.51
CA ALA A 66 -4.83 -10.82 10.12
C ALA A 66 -5.42 -11.92 9.23
N LYS A 67 -5.69 -11.57 7.97
CA LYS A 67 -6.31 -12.45 6.98
C LYS A 67 -5.47 -12.50 5.72
N ILE A 68 -5.00 -13.68 5.35
CA ILE A 68 -4.26 -13.94 4.12
C ILE A 68 -5.16 -14.76 3.21
N TYR A 69 -5.67 -14.16 2.15
CA TYR A 69 -6.62 -14.79 1.25
C TYR A 69 -5.94 -15.71 0.22
N ASP A 70 -6.80 -16.49 -0.46
CA ASP A 70 -6.42 -17.58 -1.34
C ASP A 70 -5.31 -17.23 -2.34
N GLY A 71 -4.33 -18.13 -2.46
CA GLY A 71 -3.25 -18.07 -3.44
C GLY A 71 -2.17 -17.01 -3.15
N CYS A 72 -2.27 -16.26 -2.05
CA CYS A 72 -1.26 -15.28 -1.69
C CYS A 72 0.05 -15.94 -1.21
N ILE A 73 1.16 -15.27 -1.43
CA ILE A 73 2.50 -15.74 -1.07
C ILE A 73 3.13 -14.70 -0.14
N ILE A 74 3.55 -15.14 1.03
CA ILE A 74 4.34 -14.37 2.00
C ILE A 74 5.74 -14.97 2.03
N GLY A 75 6.76 -14.17 1.85
CA GLY A 75 8.16 -14.57 1.91
C GLY A 75 8.64 -14.94 3.31
N GLU A 76 9.94 -15.05 3.46
CA GLU A 76 10.60 -15.37 4.73
C GLU A 76 10.82 -14.12 5.59
N ASN A 77 10.85 -14.30 6.92
CA ASN A 77 11.11 -13.24 7.90
C ASN A 77 10.18 -12.03 7.76
N CYS A 78 8.97 -12.23 7.28
CA CYS A 78 7.97 -11.17 7.17
C CYS A 78 7.18 -11.00 8.48
N VAL A 79 6.68 -9.79 8.69
CA VAL A 79 5.74 -9.50 9.79
C VAL A 79 4.49 -8.87 9.19
N VAL A 80 3.33 -9.46 9.48
CA VAL A 80 2.03 -8.89 9.14
C VAL A 80 1.28 -8.62 10.43
N HIS A 81 1.09 -7.34 10.74
CA HIS A 81 0.48 -6.93 11.99
C HIS A 81 -1.04 -7.09 12.00
N SER A 82 -1.62 -6.89 13.18
CA SER A 82 -3.01 -7.22 13.50
C SER A 82 -4.03 -6.61 12.54
N ASN A 83 -5.06 -7.41 12.22
CA ASN A 83 -6.21 -7.03 11.39
C ASN A 83 -5.87 -6.62 9.95
N THR A 84 -4.66 -6.81 9.49
CA THR A 84 -4.28 -6.56 8.08
C THR A 84 -4.87 -7.63 7.18
N VAL A 85 -5.39 -7.20 6.03
CA VAL A 85 -5.98 -8.06 4.99
C VAL A 85 -5.04 -8.08 3.78
N VAL A 86 -4.61 -9.28 3.40
CA VAL A 86 -3.78 -9.51 2.20
C VAL A 86 -4.56 -10.35 1.22
N GLY A 87 -4.77 -9.83 0.01
CA GLY A 87 -5.44 -10.55 -1.08
C GLY A 87 -6.95 -10.38 -1.10
N GLY A 88 -7.49 -9.32 -0.49
CA GLY A 88 -8.88 -8.91 -0.71
C GLY A 88 -9.12 -8.51 -2.17
N ASP A 89 -10.37 -8.46 -2.61
CA ASP A 89 -10.72 -8.01 -3.97
C ASP A 89 -10.37 -6.54 -4.16
N GLY A 90 -9.73 -6.23 -5.29
CA GLY A 90 -9.49 -4.86 -5.71
C GLY A 90 -10.79 -4.14 -6.15
N PHE A 91 -10.75 -2.83 -6.18
CA PHE A 91 -11.83 -1.96 -6.63
C PHE A 91 -11.84 -1.93 -8.17
N GLY A 92 -12.54 -2.88 -8.78
CA GLY A 92 -12.71 -3.00 -10.23
C GLY A 92 -14.17 -3.07 -10.62
N PHE A 93 -14.67 -2.05 -11.32
CA PHE A 93 -16.05 -1.97 -11.79
C PHE A 93 -16.10 -1.39 -13.21
N GLN A 94 -16.92 -2.00 -14.06
CA GLN A 94 -17.23 -1.52 -15.40
C GLN A 94 -18.54 -0.72 -15.36
N PRO A 95 -18.56 0.56 -15.74
CA PRO A 95 -19.80 1.31 -15.85
C PRO A 95 -20.67 0.76 -16.99
N THR A 96 -21.97 0.63 -16.72
CA THR A 96 -23.01 0.20 -17.67
C THR A 96 -24.19 1.15 -17.59
N PRO A 97 -25.12 1.14 -18.54
CA PRO A 97 -26.33 1.97 -18.47
C PRO A 97 -27.19 1.71 -17.21
N ASN A 98 -27.06 0.55 -16.59
CA ASN A 98 -27.85 0.13 -15.44
C ASN A 98 -27.08 0.19 -14.10
N GLY A 99 -25.83 0.73 -14.08
CA GLY A 99 -25.01 0.80 -12.88
C GLY A 99 -23.57 0.36 -13.12
N TYR A 100 -23.02 -0.43 -12.19
CA TYR A 100 -21.63 -0.88 -12.23
C TYR A 100 -21.56 -2.41 -12.11
N ASP A 101 -20.97 -3.04 -13.11
CA ASP A 101 -20.69 -4.48 -13.08
C ASP A 101 -19.30 -4.73 -12.47
N LYS A 102 -19.23 -5.65 -11.51
CA LYS A 102 -17.97 -6.01 -10.83
C LYS A 102 -17.04 -6.77 -11.80
N ILE A 103 -15.80 -6.33 -11.89
CA ILE A 103 -14.72 -7.04 -12.58
C ILE A 103 -14.12 -8.04 -11.60
N PRO A 104 -14.16 -9.38 -11.90
CA PRO A 104 -13.56 -10.39 -11.05
C PRO A 104 -12.07 -10.17 -10.84
N GLN A 105 -11.60 -10.36 -9.61
CA GLN A 105 -10.20 -10.23 -9.24
C GLN A 105 -9.60 -11.64 -9.07
N LEU A 106 -8.90 -12.13 -10.09
CA LEU A 106 -8.47 -13.53 -10.20
C LEU A 106 -7.00 -13.75 -9.83
N GLY A 107 -6.24 -12.67 -9.67
CA GLY A 107 -4.84 -12.73 -9.29
C GLY A 107 -4.62 -12.93 -7.79
N ASN A 108 -3.40 -12.68 -7.35
CA ASN A 108 -3.00 -12.81 -5.95
C ASN A 108 -2.14 -11.63 -5.47
N VAL A 109 -1.59 -11.77 -4.26
CA VAL A 109 -0.55 -10.89 -3.71
C VAL A 109 0.71 -11.71 -3.47
N ILE A 110 1.86 -11.13 -3.81
CA ILE A 110 3.18 -11.65 -3.47
C ILE A 110 3.90 -10.63 -2.59
N ILE A 111 4.22 -11.03 -1.38
CA ILE A 111 5.06 -10.28 -0.44
C ILE A 111 6.40 -10.98 -0.40
N GLU A 112 7.47 -10.29 -0.81
CA GLU A 112 8.82 -10.84 -0.80
C GLU A 112 9.40 -10.90 0.64
N ASN A 113 10.66 -11.31 0.78
CA ASN A 113 11.28 -11.53 2.09
C ASN A 113 11.49 -10.23 2.88
N ASN A 114 11.58 -10.34 4.20
CA ASN A 114 11.93 -9.24 5.11
C ASN A 114 10.99 -8.04 5.06
N VAL A 115 9.75 -8.21 4.60
CA VAL A 115 8.72 -7.17 4.56
C VAL A 115 8.00 -7.08 5.90
N GLU A 116 7.68 -5.86 6.31
CA GLU A 116 6.84 -5.61 7.48
C GLU A 116 5.64 -4.76 7.07
N ILE A 117 4.44 -5.19 7.47
CA ILE A 117 3.17 -4.52 7.15
C ILE A 117 2.44 -4.22 8.44
N GLY A 118 2.17 -2.95 8.68
CA GLY A 118 1.47 -2.43 9.84
C GLY A 118 0.04 -2.94 9.99
N SER A 119 -0.61 -2.52 11.05
CA SER A 119 -1.97 -2.94 11.41
C SER A 119 -3.04 -2.28 10.53
N ASN A 120 -4.16 -2.99 10.33
CA ASN A 120 -5.32 -2.48 9.59
C ASN A 120 -4.99 -2.00 8.16
N CYS A 121 -4.02 -2.61 7.51
CA CYS A 121 -3.73 -2.37 6.10
C CYS A 121 -4.61 -3.25 5.21
N SER A 122 -4.85 -2.78 3.98
CA SER A 122 -5.50 -3.55 2.92
C SER A 122 -4.60 -3.64 1.70
N ILE A 123 -4.24 -4.85 1.33
CA ILE A 123 -3.42 -5.16 0.16
C ILE A 123 -4.28 -5.96 -0.81
N ASP A 124 -4.75 -5.31 -1.87
CA ASP A 124 -5.67 -5.95 -2.80
C ASP A 124 -4.94 -6.91 -3.74
N ARG A 125 -5.62 -8.01 -4.08
CA ARG A 125 -5.15 -8.92 -5.13
C ARG A 125 -5.16 -8.25 -6.49
N ALA A 126 -4.34 -8.70 -7.39
CA ALA A 126 -4.39 -8.26 -8.78
C ALA A 126 -5.66 -8.74 -9.48
N THR A 127 -6.14 -8.01 -10.47
CA THR A 127 -7.16 -8.49 -11.40
C THR A 127 -6.68 -9.73 -12.12
N ILE A 128 -5.47 -9.69 -12.69
CA ILE A 128 -4.73 -10.80 -13.31
C ILE A 128 -3.26 -10.65 -12.92
N GLY A 129 -2.57 -11.76 -12.64
CA GLY A 129 -1.19 -11.76 -12.16
C GLY A 129 -1.09 -11.45 -10.68
N SER A 130 -0.19 -10.56 -10.26
CA SER A 130 0.09 -10.33 -8.85
C SER A 130 0.25 -8.85 -8.52
N THR A 131 -0.28 -8.44 -7.36
CA THR A 131 0.17 -7.26 -6.63
C THR A 131 1.45 -7.65 -5.89
N ILE A 132 2.52 -6.86 -5.98
CA ILE A 132 3.85 -7.25 -5.49
C ILE A 132 4.38 -6.23 -4.51
N ILE A 133 4.90 -6.71 -3.38
CA ILE A 133 5.63 -5.91 -2.40
C ILE A 133 7.05 -6.47 -2.30
N GLY A 134 8.03 -5.68 -2.75
CA GLY A 134 9.42 -6.06 -2.83
C GLY A 134 10.12 -6.17 -1.49
N GLU A 135 11.18 -6.96 -1.48
CA GLU A 135 11.98 -7.32 -0.31
C GLU A 135 12.41 -6.12 0.52
N GLY A 136 12.35 -6.27 1.84
CA GLY A 136 12.82 -5.26 2.80
C GLY A 136 11.91 -4.04 2.97
N THR A 137 10.83 -3.94 2.22
CA THR A 137 9.87 -2.82 2.30
C THR A 137 9.15 -2.82 3.65
N LYS A 138 8.97 -1.60 4.22
CA LYS A 138 8.27 -1.35 5.47
C LYS A 138 7.04 -0.49 5.23
N ILE A 139 5.89 -1.00 5.62
CA ILE A 139 4.57 -0.40 5.43
C ILE A 139 3.98 -0.17 6.81
N ASP A 140 3.66 1.07 7.12
CA ASP A 140 3.06 1.47 8.40
C ASP A 140 1.55 1.16 8.42
N ASN A 141 0.83 1.62 9.41
CA ASN A 141 -0.57 1.29 9.67
C ASN A 141 -1.56 1.98 8.72
N LEU A 142 -2.75 1.39 8.53
CA LEU A 142 -3.87 1.99 7.81
C LEU A 142 -3.55 2.35 6.34
N ILE A 143 -2.75 1.56 5.68
CA ILE A 143 -2.36 1.79 4.28
C ILE A 143 -3.22 0.97 3.34
N GLN A 144 -3.64 1.59 2.21
CA GLN A 144 -4.29 0.92 1.09
C GLN A 144 -3.31 0.74 -0.06
N ILE A 145 -3.10 -0.50 -0.48
CA ILE A 145 -2.39 -0.85 -1.71
C ILE A 145 -3.38 -1.54 -2.63
N ALA A 146 -3.72 -0.86 -3.74
CA ALA A 146 -4.72 -1.35 -4.67
C ALA A 146 -4.18 -2.45 -5.62
N HIS A 147 -5.09 -3.03 -6.39
CA HIS A 147 -4.81 -4.14 -7.31
C HIS A 147 -3.68 -3.82 -8.31
N ASN A 148 -2.89 -4.81 -8.66
CA ASN A 148 -1.81 -4.73 -9.66
C ASN A 148 -0.70 -3.72 -9.34
N VAL A 149 -0.63 -3.18 -8.13
CA VAL A 149 0.49 -2.33 -7.69
C VAL A 149 1.76 -3.18 -7.59
N LYS A 150 2.87 -2.60 -8.02
CA LYS A 150 4.20 -3.21 -7.89
C LYS A 150 5.11 -2.27 -7.11
N ILE A 151 5.49 -2.66 -5.91
CA ILE A 151 6.42 -1.93 -5.05
C ILE A 151 7.76 -2.65 -5.07
N GLY A 152 8.82 -1.92 -5.39
CA GLY A 152 10.19 -2.42 -5.36
C GLY A 152 10.72 -2.65 -3.94
N LYS A 153 12.04 -2.76 -3.83
CA LYS A 153 12.71 -3.14 -2.58
C LYS A 153 13.01 -1.95 -1.67
N ASN A 154 13.07 -2.22 -0.36
CA ASN A 154 13.56 -1.29 0.67
C ASN A 154 12.83 0.07 0.70
N ASN A 155 11.56 0.09 0.38
CA ASN A 155 10.73 1.29 0.51
C ASN A 155 10.24 1.44 1.96
N VAL A 156 10.01 2.68 2.38
CA VAL A 156 9.31 2.99 3.64
C VAL A 156 8.08 3.83 3.32
N ILE A 157 6.91 3.38 3.78
CA ILE A 157 5.62 4.01 3.50
C ILE A 157 4.94 4.27 4.85
N ALA A 158 4.75 5.54 5.18
CA ALA A 158 4.16 5.96 6.44
C ALA A 158 2.62 5.88 6.41
N ALA A 159 2.03 5.89 7.58
CA ALA A 159 0.62 5.59 7.83
C ALA A 159 -0.37 6.38 6.96
N GLN A 160 -1.51 5.74 6.68
CA GLN A 160 -2.63 6.30 5.93
C GLN A 160 -2.31 6.68 4.47
N ALA A 161 -1.21 6.21 3.90
CA ALA A 161 -0.95 6.39 2.48
C ALA A 161 -1.89 5.51 1.64
N GLY A 162 -2.28 6.01 0.47
CA GLY A 162 -3.10 5.28 -0.50
C GLY A 162 -2.42 5.20 -1.87
N ILE A 163 -2.25 3.99 -2.38
CA ILE A 163 -1.63 3.74 -3.68
C ILE A 163 -2.67 3.10 -4.59
N ALA A 164 -3.07 3.83 -5.63
CA ALA A 164 -4.10 3.37 -6.56
C ALA A 164 -3.57 2.32 -7.56
N GLY A 165 -4.51 1.60 -8.19
CA GLY A 165 -4.23 0.41 -8.98
C GLY A 165 -3.23 0.60 -10.12
N SER A 166 -2.49 -0.44 -10.43
CA SER A 166 -1.50 -0.51 -11.52
C SER A 166 -0.35 0.50 -11.43
N THR A 167 -0.11 1.08 -10.27
CA THR A 167 1.04 1.95 -10.01
C THR A 167 2.29 1.11 -9.78
N THR A 168 3.42 1.54 -10.36
CA THR A 168 4.73 0.95 -10.12
C THR A 168 5.59 1.90 -9.30
N ILE A 169 6.18 1.39 -8.22
CA ILE A 169 7.09 2.14 -7.34
C ILE A 169 8.46 1.45 -7.37
N GLY A 170 9.50 2.20 -7.65
CA GLY A 170 10.88 1.72 -7.64
C GLY A 170 11.39 1.37 -6.25
N ASN A 171 12.69 1.44 -6.06
CA ASN A 171 13.36 1.02 -4.83
C ASN A 171 13.77 2.22 -3.96
N TRP A 172 13.92 1.98 -2.64
CA TRP A 172 14.47 2.95 -1.70
C TRP A 172 13.69 4.27 -1.60
N ASN A 173 12.39 4.24 -1.84
CA ASN A 173 11.54 5.43 -1.72
C ASN A 173 11.10 5.66 -0.26
N MET A 174 10.89 6.93 0.07
CA MET A 174 10.36 7.39 1.35
C MET A 174 9.03 8.09 1.09
N ILE A 175 7.93 7.46 1.43
CA ILE A 175 6.57 7.97 1.22
C ILE A 175 5.98 8.38 2.57
N GLY A 176 5.68 9.67 2.70
CA GLY A 176 5.13 10.27 3.91
C GLY A 176 3.70 9.84 4.21
N GLY A 177 3.26 10.12 5.43
CA GLY A 177 1.88 9.80 5.85
C GLY A 177 0.81 10.55 5.06
N GLN A 178 -0.33 9.90 4.85
CA GLN A 178 -1.48 10.47 4.11
C GLN A 178 -1.16 10.88 2.66
N VAL A 179 -0.13 10.31 2.06
CA VAL A 179 0.16 10.50 0.64
C VAL A 179 -0.85 9.73 -0.20
N GLY A 180 -1.40 10.40 -1.22
CA GLY A 180 -2.24 9.77 -2.24
C GLY A 180 -1.51 9.67 -3.58
N ILE A 181 -1.44 8.46 -4.16
CA ILE A 181 -0.81 8.23 -5.47
C ILE A 181 -1.88 7.72 -6.43
N VAL A 182 -2.08 8.43 -7.57
CA VAL A 182 -3.04 8.00 -8.59
C VAL A 182 -2.58 6.72 -9.30
N GLY A 183 -3.53 6.03 -9.92
CA GLY A 183 -3.27 4.80 -10.66
C GLY A 183 -2.47 5.00 -11.96
N HIS A 184 -1.87 3.89 -12.42
CA HIS A 184 -1.21 3.79 -13.73
C HIS A 184 -0.02 4.73 -13.94
N ILE A 185 0.68 5.12 -12.86
CA ILE A 185 1.89 5.93 -12.93
C ILE A 185 3.12 5.15 -12.44
N ASN A 186 4.29 5.69 -12.75
CA ASN A 186 5.57 5.16 -12.31
C ASN A 186 6.24 6.15 -11.36
N ILE A 187 6.61 5.67 -10.17
CA ILE A 187 7.48 6.36 -9.21
C ILE A 187 8.86 5.74 -9.33
N GLY A 188 9.87 6.55 -9.58
CA GLY A 188 11.27 6.12 -9.72
C GLY A 188 11.88 5.56 -8.44
N ASN A 189 13.18 5.47 -8.42
CA ASN A 189 13.95 5.03 -7.26
C ASN A 189 14.38 6.22 -6.40
N GLN A 190 14.57 6.02 -5.08
CA GLN A 190 15.09 7.02 -4.15
C GLN A 190 14.27 8.33 -4.10
N VAL A 191 12.99 8.25 -4.44
CA VAL A 191 12.05 9.38 -4.39
C VAL A 191 11.63 9.65 -2.95
N LYS A 192 11.49 10.93 -2.60
CA LYS A 192 11.00 11.37 -1.29
C LYS A 192 9.70 12.13 -1.46
N ILE A 193 8.61 11.62 -0.91
CA ILE A 193 7.29 12.25 -0.98
C ILE A 193 6.90 12.67 0.43
N GLN A 194 6.72 13.96 0.64
CA GLN A 194 6.33 14.50 1.94
C GLN A 194 4.87 14.19 2.27
N ALA A 195 4.55 14.19 3.56
CA ALA A 195 3.21 13.89 4.05
C ALA A 195 2.12 14.75 3.39
N GLN A 196 0.92 14.18 3.24
CA GLN A 196 -0.27 14.82 2.66
C GLN A 196 -0.12 15.28 1.19
N SER A 197 0.87 14.75 0.47
CA SER A 197 1.05 15.07 -0.95
C SER A 197 0.16 14.22 -1.84
N GLY A 198 -0.43 14.84 -2.87
CA GLY A 198 -1.14 14.16 -3.95
C GLY A 198 -0.25 14.01 -5.19
N VAL A 199 0.07 12.79 -5.60
CA VAL A 199 0.92 12.51 -6.75
C VAL A 199 0.05 12.08 -7.92
N ASN A 200 0.02 12.87 -9.00
CA ASN A 200 -0.85 12.67 -10.16
C ASN A 200 -0.12 12.46 -11.49
N LYS A 201 1.19 12.26 -11.47
CA LYS A 201 2.04 12.03 -12.65
C LYS A 201 3.26 11.18 -12.31
N ASN A 202 3.94 10.66 -13.33
CA ASN A 202 5.20 9.96 -13.16
C ASN A 202 6.24 10.82 -12.43
N VAL A 203 7.04 10.18 -11.58
CA VAL A 203 8.10 10.80 -10.80
C VAL A 203 9.43 10.15 -11.16
N LYS A 204 10.45 10.94 -11.44
CA LYS A 204 11.78 10.44 -11.81
C LYS A 204 12.57 10.01 -10.57
N ASP A 205 13.64 9.28 -10.80
CA ASP A 205 14.56 8.87 -9.75
C ASP A 205 15.11 10.07 -8.98
N GLY A 206 15.20 9.95 -7.66
CA GLY A 206 15.78 10.94 -6.77
C GLY A 206 14.95 12.21 -6.54
N GLU A 207 13.80 12.36 -7.17
CA GLU A 207 12.96 13.56 -6.96
C GLU A 207 12.41 13.64 -5.54
N ALA A 208 12.27 14.88 -5.05
CA ALA A 208 11.61 15.18 -3.79
C ALA A 208 10.33 15.99 -4.06
N LEU A 209 9.19 15.49 -3.57
CA LEU A 209 7.87 16.11 -3.76
C LEU A 209 7.34 16.63 -2.43
N TYR A 210 6.67 17.79 -2.48
CA TYR A 210 6.09 18.44 -1.33
C TYR A 210 4.70 19.02 -1.67
N GLY A 211 3.68 18.72 -0.88
CA GLY A 211 2.32 18.98 -1.32
C GLY A 211 1.40 19.80 -0.44
N ALA A 212 1.50 19.80 0.88
CA ALA A 212 0.47 20.41 1.71
C ALA A 212 0.98 20.81 3.12
N PRO A 213 1.94 21.77 3.24
CA PRO A 213 2.38 22.21 4.56
C PRO A 213 1.29 23.03 5.26
N ALA A 214 1.14 22.86 6.56
CA ALA A 214 0.40 23.79 7.38
C ALA A 214 1.18 25.11 7.49
N ILE A 215 0.48 26.23 7.32
CA ILE A 215 0.99 27.58 7.54
C ILE A 215 0.09 28.29 8.53
N ASP A 216 0.52 29.46 9.04
CA ASP A 216 -0.32 30.28 9.92
C ASP A 216 -1.71 30.52 9.31
N ALA A 217 -2.75 30.45 10.13
CA ALA A 217 -4.13 30.57 9.66
C ALA A 217 -4.48 31.92 9.05
N GLY A 218 -3.82 33.01 9.50
CA GLY A 218 -3.98 34.35 8.93
C GLY A 218 -3.33 34.43 7.56
N ASP A 219 -2.12 33.88 7.42
CA ASP A 219 -1.39 33.81 6.14
C ASP A 219 -2.13 32.91 5.15
N TYR A 220 -2.65 31.75 5.59
CA TYR A 220 -3.44 30.88 4.73
C TYR A 220 -4.64 31.63 4.15
N ARG A 221 -5.43 32.32 4.99
CA ARG A 221 -6.61 33.05 4.55
C ARG A 221 -6.29 34.16 3.56
N ARG A 222 -5.21 34.93 3.81
CA ARG A 222 -4.76 35.97 2.89
C ARG A 222 -4.32 35.39 1.54
N ASN A 223 -3.48 34.37 1.57
CA ASN A 223 -2.96 33.73 0.36
C ASN A 223 -4.06 33.03 -0.44
N TYR A 224 -5.07 32.42 0.23
CA TYR A 224 -6.18 31.76 -0.43
C TYR A 224 -7.06 32.74 -1.22
N VAL A 225 -7.25 33.97 -0.74
CA VAL A 225 -7.96 35.01 -1.50
C VAL A 225 -7.20 35.35 -2.78
N HIS A 226 -5.87 35.51 -2.70
CA HIS A 226 -5.05 35.76 -3.89
C HIS A 226 -5.08 34.57 -4.87
N PHE A 227 -4.98 33.35 -4.35
CA PHE A 227 -5.06 32.14 -5.16
C PHE A 227 -6.39 32.04 -5.95
N ARG A 228 -7.52 32.34 -5.31
CA ARG A 228 -8.84 32.34 -6.00
C ARG A 228 -8.93 33.42 -7.09
N ASN A 229 -8.23 34.51 -6.95
CA ASN A 229 -8.22 35.64 -7.89
C ASN A 229 -7.04 35.59 -8.88
N LEU A 230 -6.26 34.53 -8.90
CA LEU A 230 -5.01 34.44 -9.67
C LEU A 230 -5.22 34.74 -11.16
N THR A 231 -6.31 34.24 -11.76
CA THR A 231 -6.62 34.50 -13.17
C THR A 231 -6.78 35.99 -13.46
N GLU A 232 -7.46 36.74 -12.59
CA GLU A 232 -7.65 38.19 -12.77
C GLU A 232 -6.34 38.95 -12.50
N ILE A 233 -5.52 38.50 -11.54
CA ILE A 233 -4.19 39.05 -11.29
C ILE A 233 -3.31 38.89 -12.53
N VAL A 234 -3.29 37.71 -13.15
CA VAL A 234 -2.51 37.47 -14.38
C VAL A 234 -3.01 38.32 -15.54
N LYS A 235 -4.32 38.48 -15.74
CA LYS A 235 -4.85 39.39 -16.77
C LYS A 235 -4.39 40.81 -16.59
N ARG A 236 -4.41 41.33 -15.34
CA ARG A 236 -3.93 42.69 -15.03
C ARG A 236 -2.43 42.85 -15.29
N ILE A 237 -1.64 41.84 -14.98
CA ILE A 237 -0.18 41.85 -15.26
C ILE A 237 0.05 41.93 -16.78
N ASN A 238 -0.61 41.08 -17.56
CA ASN A 238 -0.49 41.09 -19.03
C ASN A 238 -0.89 42.45 -19.64
N GLN A 239 -1.94 43.09 -19.11
CA GLN A 239 -2.32 44.45 -19.53
C GLN A 239 -1.26 45.48 -19.22
N LEU A 240 -0.65 45.45 -18.03
CA LEU A 240 0.44 46.37 -17.64
C LEU A 240 1.69 46.16 -18.53
N GLU A 241 2.04 44.90 -18.84
CA GLU A 241 3.17 44.62 -19.72
C GLU A 241 2.95 45.13 -21.15
N ASN A 242 1.73 44.98 -21.71
CA ASN A 242 1.41 45.49 -23.03
C ASN A 242 1.48 47.05 -23.06
N ASN A 243 0.87 47.70 -22.08
CA ASN A 243 0.90 49.16 -21.98
C ASN A 243 2.33 49.74 -21.79
N SER A 244 3.24 48.96 -21.21
CA SER A 244 4.64 49.39 -21.06
C SER A 244 5.44 49.22 -22.36
N LYS A 245 5.13 48.22 -23.19
CA LYS A 245 5.76 48.03 -24.51
C LYS A 245 5.33 49.10 -25.51
N ASP A 246 4.08 49.55 -25.46
CA ASP A 246 3.58 50.62 -26.32
C ASP A 246 4.27 51.97 -26.00
N LYS A 247 4.60 52.25 -24.72
CA LYS A 247 5.32 53.46 -24.29
C LYS A 247 6.82 53.49 -24.59
N THR A 248 7.42 52.37 -24.91
CA THR A 248 8.85 52.26 -25.29
C THR A 248 9.06 52.34 -26.80
N ASN A 249 7.99 52.33 -27.60
CA ASN A 249 8.00 52.43 -29.06
C ASN A 249 7.59 53.85 -29.58
N GLU A 250 7.32 54.79 -28.68
CA GLU A 250 7.17 56.23 -28.94
C GLU A 250 8.47 56.97 -28.52
#